data_00afda4835cefffae90bb89239fa25f8
#
_entry.id   00afda4835cefffae90bb89239fa25f8
#
_cell.length_a   1.000
_cell.length_b   1.000
_cell.length_c   1.000
_cell.angle_alpha   90.00
_cell.angle_beta   90.00
_cell.angle_gamma   90.00
#
_symmetry.space_group_name_H-M   'P 1'
#
loop_
_entity.id
_entity.type
_entity.pdbx_description
1 polymer ?
#
loop_
_entity_poly.entity_id
_entity_poly.type
_entity_poly.pdbx_seq_one_letter_code
_entity_poly.pdbx_strand_id
1 'polypeptide(L)'
;GKTVNLFENKENIEENKENIEENKENIEENKENDLINSLEIKLKKSQEQLIELQLENHEEITKLNNRLNNEIEKSRKFSLEKIIIEFLLIIDNIERASSVIKEKKENFYLEIVKKINFILSLSDEILNEFNVLKINEKNVLFNPDIHQAMSVNYNDEVEKDNHILDVMQSGYVLHKSRLLRPAMVVVSKFKNN
;
A
#
# COMPACT_ATOMS: atom_id res chain seq x y z
N GLY A 1 -90.63 -40.68 36.20
CA GLY A 1 -90.19 -39.78 35.05
C GLY A 1 -89.38 -38.56 35.46
N LYS A 2 -89.36 -38.06 36.70
CA LYS A 2 -88.68 -36.88 37.11
C LYS A 2 -87.22 -37.14 37.61
N THR A 3 -86.86 -38.31 38.06
CA THR A 3 -85.54 -38.69 38.59
C THR A 3 -84.51 -39.00 37.49
N VAL A 4 -84.96 -39.57 36.36
CA VAL A 4 -84.09 -39.88 35.20
C VAL A 4 -83.57 -38.55 34.55
N ASN A 5 -84.44 -37.58 34.44
CA ASN A 5 -84.13 -36.30 33.81
C ASN A 5 -83.08 -35.42 34.63
N LEU A 6 -82.95 -35.66 35.94
CA LEU A 6 -81.99 -34.97 36.83
C LEU A 6 -80.63 -35.62 36.75
N PHE A 7 -80.48 -36.91 36.47
CA PHE A 7 -79.22 -37.61 36.27
C PHE A 7 -78.62 -37.27 34.92
N GLU A 8 -79.41 -37.34 33.84
CA GLU A 8 -78.94 -36.95 32.49
C GLU A 8 -78.51 -35.49 32.43
N ASN A 9 -79.17 -34.61 33.16
CA ASN A 9 -78.80 -33.21 33.22
C ASN A 9 -77.52 -32.99 34.01
N LYS A 10 -77.20 -33.81 35.03
CA LYS A 10 -75.94 -33.75 35.75
C LYS A 10 -74.74 -34.28 34.93
N GLU A 11 -74.93 -35.43 34.23
CA GLU A 11 -73.90 -35.95 33.34
C GLU A 11 -73.58 -35.00 32.19
N ASN A 12 -74.59 -34.40 31.56
CA ASN A 12 -74.36 -33.36 30.54
C ASN A 12 -73.66 -32.11 31.04
N ILE A 13 -73.86 -31.75 32.33
CA ILE A 13 -73.18 -30.59 32.94
C ILE A 13 -71.72 -30.93 33.29
N GLU A 14 -71.42 -32.14 33.73
CA GLU A 14 -70.06 -32.61 33.99
C GLU A 14 -69.29 -32.77 32.68
N GLU A 15 -69.87 -33.41 31.66
CA GLU A 15 -69.28 -33.54 30.31
C GLU A 15 -69.03 -32.18 29.64
N ASN A 16 -69.89 -31.17 29.82
CA ASN A 16 -69.67 -29.81 29.37
C ASN A 16 -68.56 -29.09 30.16
N LYS A 17 -68.37 -29.40 31.44
CA LYS A 17 -67.29 -28.84 32.24
C LYS A 17 -65.94 -29.41 31.83
N GLU A 18 -65.86 -30.76 31.64
CA GLU A 18 -64.63 -31.39 31.14
C GLU A 18 -64.25 -30.86 29.76
N ASN A 19 -65.16 -30.72 28.85
CA ASN A 19 -64.98 -30.18 27.51
C ASN A 19 -64.52 -28.68 27.57
N ILE A 20 -64.97 -27.89 28.55
CA ILE A 20 -64.54 -26.51 28.71
C ILE A 20 -63.13 -26.42 29.32
N GLU A 21 -62.78 -27.31 30.25
CA GLU A 21 -61.43 -27.39 30.80
C GLU A 21 -60.42 -27.86 29.78
N GLU A 22 -60.71 -28.93 29.00
CA GLU A 22 -59.88 -29.42 27.90
C GLU A 22 -59.70 -28.36 26.81
N ASN A 23 -60.71 -27.61 26.45
CA ASN A 23 -60.62 -26.47 25.55
C ASN A 23 -59.75 -25.33 26.10
N LYS A 24 -59.78 -25.08 27.40
CA LYS A 24 -58.90 -24.07 28.01
C LYS A 24 -57.43 -24.50 28.01
N GLU A 25 -57.13 -25.73 28.38
CA GLU A 25 -55.81 -26.30 28.34
C GLU A 25 -55.25 -26.28 26.91
N ASN A 26 -56.02 -26.68 25.91
CA ASN A 26 -55.63 -26.61 24.49
C ASN A 26 -55.38 -25.18 24.00
N ILE A 27 -56.13 -24.20 24.50
CA ILE A 27 -55.93 -22.79 24.15
C ILE A 27 -54.66 -22.24 24.81
N GLU A 28 -54.36 -22.63 26.05
CA GLU A 28 -53.13 -22.24 26.73
C GLU A 28 -51.90 -22.88 26.09
N GLU A 29 -51.93 -24.16 25.80
CA GLU A 29 -50.88 -24.88 25.08
C GLU A 29 -50.57 -24.28 23.70
N ASN A 30 -51.63 -23.95 22.94
CA ASN A 30 -51.47 -23.27 21.66
C ASN A 30 -50.82 -21.86 21.80
N LYS A 31 -51.18 -21.10 22.85
CA LYS A 31 -50.56 -19.81 23.10
C LYS A 31 -49.09 -19.92 23.50
N GLU A 32 -48.75 -20.93 24.32
CA GLU A 32 -47.34 -21.19 24.67
C GLU A 32 -46.55 -21.63 23.45
N ASN A 33 -47.07 -22.50 22.61
CA ASN A 33 -46.44 -22.94 21.36
C ASN A 33 -46.24 -21.78 20.38
N ASP A 34 -47.21 -20.90 20.23
CA ASP A 34 -47.10 -19.68 19.42
C ASP A 34 -46.03 -18.73 19.96
N LEU A 35 -45.94 -18.59 21.29
CA LEU A 35 -44.91 -17.80 21.92
C LEU A 35 -43.52 -18.41 21.71
N ILE A 36 -43.39 -19.72 21.90
CA ILE A 36 -42.11 -20.43 21.67
C ILE A 36 -41.68 -20.26 20.23
N ASN A 37 -42.56 -20.50 19.25
CA ASN A 37 -42.27 -20.31 17.83
C ASN A 37 -41.84 -18.87 17.52
N SER A 38 -42.50 -17.86 18.11
CA SER A 38 -42.14 -16.47 17.89
C SER A 38 -40.75 -16.10 18.48
N LEU A 39 -40.42 -16.70 19.64
CA LEU A 39 -39.12 -16.54 20.28
C LEU A 39 -37.98 -17.24 19.49
N GLU A 40 -38.27 -18.44 18.97
CA GLU A 40 -37.32 -19.18 18.12
C GLU A 40 -37.00 -18.40 16.83
N ILE A 41 -38.01 -17.83 16.19
CA ILE A 41 -37.83 -16.97 15.01
C ILE A 41 -36.98 -15.74 15.34
N LYS A 42 -37.28 -15.09 16.46
CA LYS A 42 -36.49 -13.94 16.91
C LYS A 42 -35.04 -14.29 17.23
N LEU A 43 -34.85 -15.45 17.90
CA LEU A 43 -33.52 -15.96 18.22
C LEU A 43 -32.72 -16.24 16.93
N LYS A 44 -33.33 -16.95 15.98
CA LYS A 44 -32.70 -17.24 14.71
C LYS A 44 -32.31 -15.99 13.93
N LYS A 45 -33.21 -15.01 13.87
CA LYS A 45 -32.96 -13.73 13.23
C LYS A 45 -31.80 -12.96 13.91
N SER A 46 -31.77 -12.97 15.24
CA SER A 46 -30.68 -12.36 16.00
C SER A 46 -29.34 -13.03 15.76
N GLN A 47 -29.32 -14.39 15.68
CA GLN A 47 -28.13 -15.15 15.34
C GLN A 47 -27.63 -14.85 13.92
N GLU A 48 -28.52 -14.76 12.95
CA GLU A 48 -28.18 -14.39 11.57
C GLU A 48 -27.58 -12.99 11.51
N GLN A 49 -28.17 -12.02 12.20
CA GLN A 49 -27.62 -10.65 12.29
C GLN A 49 -26.25 -10.64 12.95
N LEU A 50 -26.03 -11.44 13.99
CA LEU A 50 -24.74 -11.54 14.65
C LEU A 50 -23.66 -12.10 13.73
N ILE A 51 -23.98 -13.13 12.95
CA ILE A 51 -23.05 -13.71 11.98
C ILE A 51 -22.70 -12.70 10.88
N GLU A 52 -23.70 -11.99 10.36
CA GLU A 52 -23.51 -10.95 9.36
C GLU A 52 -22.56 -9.84 9.86
N LEU A 53 -22.82 -9.36 11.09
CA LEU A 53 -21.98 -8.36 11.73
C LEU A 53 -20.55 -8.85 11.97
N GLN A 54 -20.38 -10.11 12.35
CA GLN A 54 -19.07 -10.73 12.52
C GLN A 54 -18.30 -10.82 11.20
N LEU A 55 -18.98 -11.16 10.10
CA LEU A 55 -18.38 -11.21 8.77
C LEU A 55 -17.93 -9.82 8.30
N GLU A 56 -18.79 -8.81 8.44
CA GLU A 56 -18.46 -7.42 8.12
C GLU A 56 -17.25 -6.94 8.92
N ASN A 57 -17.23 -7.15 10.22
CA ASN A 57 -16.11 -6.79 11.08
C ASN A 57 -14.82 -7.52 10.67
N HIS A 58 -14.90 -8.79 10.30
CA HIS A 58 -13.74 -9.55 9.86
C HIS A 58 -13.17 -8.99 8.54
N GLU A 59 -14.04 -8.63 7.60
CA GLU A 59 -13.63 -7.99 6.36
C GLU A 59 -12.97 -6.63 6.60
N GLU A 60 -13.53 -5.81 7.48
CA GLU A 60 -12.95 -4.50 7.83
C GLU A 60 -11.58 -4.65 8.49
N ILE A 61 -11.44 -5.58 9.45
CA ILE A 61 -10.16 -5.89 10.10
C ILE A 61 -9.13 -6.34 9.07
N THR A 62 -9.52 -7.20 8.13
CA THR A 62 -8.63 -7.67 7.07
C THR A 62 -8.17 -6.53 6.16
N LYS A 63 -9.09 -5.65 5.73
CA LYS A 63 -8.78 -4.46 4.95
C LYS A 63 -7.83 -3.51 5.68
N LEU A 64 -8.08 -3.32 6.99
CA LEU A 64 -7.25 -2.46 7.84
C LEU A 64 -5.83 -3.03 8.02
N ASN A 65 -5.72 -4.33 8.26
CA ASN A 65 -4.44 -5.01 8.38
C ASN A 65 -3.64 -4.95 7.07
N ASN A 66 -4.28 -5.14 5.92
CA ASN A 66 -3.63 -5.03 4.63
C ASN A 66 -3.12 -3.60 4.37
N ARG A 67 -3.93 -2.59 4.71
CA ARG A 67 -3.52 -1.18 4.61
C ARG A 67 -2.34 -0.89 5.52
N LEU A 68 -2.41 -1.34 6.77
CA LEU A 68 -1.33 -1.14 7.75
C LEU A 68 -0.03 -1.80 7.31
N ASN A 69 -0.07 -3.04 6.82
CA ASN A 69 1.10 -3.74 6.31
C ASN A 69 1.71 -3.00 5.12
N ASN A 70 0.90 -2.50 4.20
CA ASN A 70 1.38 -1.70 3.07
C ASN A 70 2.05 -0.39 3.53
N GLU A 71 1.50 0.29 4.54
CA GLU A 71 2.10 1.50 5.11
C GLU A 71 3.42 1.20 5.83
N ILE A 72 3.49 0.09 6.58
CA ILE A 72 4.72 -0.36 7.24
C ILE A 72 5.80 -0.70 6.20
N GLU A 73 5.45 -1.42 5.14
CA GLU A 73 6.40 -1.73 4.07
C GLU A 73 6.90 -0.48 3.36
N LYS A 74 6.00 0.46 3.04
CA LYS A 74 6.38 1.77 2.50
C LYS A 74 7.33 2.52 3.43
N SER A 75 7.00 2.58 4.71
CA SER A 75 7.81 3.25 5.71
C SER A 75 9.20 2.63 5.82
N ARG A 76 9.29 1.31 5.86
CA ARG A 76 10.57 0.57 5.87
C ARG A 76 11.38 0.83 4.60
N LYS A 77 10.72 0.78 3.45
CA LYS A 77 11.35 0.94 2.14
C LYS A 77 12.00 2.31 1.97
N PHE A 78 11.40 3.36 2.53
CA PHE A 78 11.85 4.73 2.36
C PHE A 78 12.41 5.38 3.63
N SER A 79 12.58 4.62 4.72
CA SER A 79 13.06 5.14 6.00
C SER A 79 14.46 5.75 5.94
N LEU A 80 15.31 5.26 5.04
CA LEU A 80 16.69 5.73 4.85
C LEU A 80 16.82 6.84 3.80
N GLU A 81 15.72 7.24 3.15
CA GLU A 81 15.76 8.21 2.05
C GLU A 81 16.50 9.49 2.42
N LYS A 82 16.20 10.08 3.57
CA LYS A 82 16.82 11.32 4.03
C LYS A 82 18.33 11.17 4.24
N ILE A 83 18.75 10.08 4.86
CA ILE A 83 20.16 9.79 5.11
C ILE A 83 20.90 9.58 3.79
N ILE A 84 20.29 8.87 2.84
CA ILE A 84 20.86 8.65 1.52
C ILE A 84 21.07 9.98 0.80
N ILE A 85 20.08 10.87 0.78
CA ILE A 85 20.20 12.19 0.15
C ILE A 85 21.35 13.00 0.73
N GLU A 86 21.51 12.99 2.06
CA GLU A 86 22.64 13.67 2.71
C GLU A 86 23.98 13.03 2.34
N PHE A 87 24.02 11.70 2.21
CA PHE A 87 25.22 10.99 1.78
C PHE A 87 25.62 11.30 0.33
N LEU A 88 24.65 11.53 -0.56
CA LEU A 88 24.92 11.92 -1.94
C LEU A 88 25.68 13.25 -2.04
N LEU A 89 25.49 14.17 -1.11
CA LEU A 89 26.26 15.42 -1.07
C LEU A 89 27.74 15.16 -0.81
N ILE A 90 28.07 14.17 0.00
CA ILE A 90 29.47 13.77 0.25
C ILE A 90 30.07 13.17 -1.02
N ILE A 91 29.37 12.30 -1.70
CA ILE A 91 29.79 11.71 -2.98
C ILE A 91 30.04 12.79 -4.02
N ASP A 92 29.15 13.78 -4.16
CA ASP A 92 29.31 14.90 -5.10
C ASP A 92 30.57 15.70 -4.86
N ASN A 93 30.90 15.97 -3.59
CA ASN A 93 32.13 16.70 -3.22
C ASN A 93 33.36 15.85 -3.57
N ILE A 94 33.33 14.55 -3.37
CA ILE A 94 34.42 13.64 -3.74
C ILE A 94 34.59 13.59 -5.27
N GLU A 95 33.50 13.48 -6.03
CA GLU A 95 33.53 13.51 -7.49
C GLU A 95 34.05 14.80 -8.03
N ARG A 96 33.66 15.92 -7.44
CA ARG A 96 34.19 17.26 -7.80
C ARG A 96 35.68 17.39 -7.52
N ALA A 97 36.13 16.94 -6.36
CA ALA A 97 37.57 16.93 -6.01
C ALA A 97 38.37 16.05 -6.99
N SER A 98 37.83 14.89 -7.35
CA SER A 98 38.45 14.01 -8.36
C SER A 98 38.59 14.70 -9.71
N SER A 99 37.58 15.43 -10.17
CA SER A 99 37.61 16.15 -11.45
C SER A 99 38.69 17.21 -11.48
N VAL A 100 38.83 17.98 -10.40
CA VAL A 100 39.89 19.04 -10.29
C VAL A 100 41.29 18.44 -10.28
N ILE A 101 41.49 17.32 -9.60
CA ILE A 101 42.80 16.67 -9.49
C ILE A 101 43.17 15.97 -10.81
N LYS A 102 42.23 15.44 -11.56
CA LYS A 102 42.47 14.79 -12.88
C LYS A 102 43.11 15.73 -13.90
N GLU A 103 42.91 17.03 -13.79
CA GLU A 103 43.52 18.04 -14.67
C GLU A 103 45.02 18.17 -14.44
N LYS A 104 45.56 17.71 -13.31
CA LYS A 104 46.99 17.77 -12.95
C LYS A 104 47.70 16.48 -13.38
N LYS A 105 48.75 16.61 -14.15
CA LYS A 105 49.44 15.48 -14.79
C LYS A 105 50.59 14.87 -13.96
N GLU A 106 50.82 15.30 -12.74
CA GLU A 106 51.90 14.77 -11.90
C GLU A 106 51.53 13.38 -11.32
N ASN A 107 52.52 12.48 -11.23
CA ASN A 107 52.34 11.12 -10.75
C ASN A 107 51.69 11.01 -9.38
N PHE A 108 51.97 11.94 -8.48
CA PHE A 108 51.38 12.01 -7.15
C PHE A 108 49.85 12.18 -7.21
N TYR A 109 49.36 13.03 -8.10
CA TYR A 109 47.94 13.26 -8.28
C TYR A 109 47.22 12.04 -8.91
N LEU A 110 47.90 11.30 -9.79
CA LEU A 110 47.38 10.10 -10.39
C LEU A 110 47.09 8.98 -9.35
N GLU A 111 47.96 8.83 -8.36
CA GLU A 111 47.73 7.89 -7.26
C GLU A 111 46.53 8.30 -6.39
N ILE A 112 46.40 9.59 -6.08
CA ILE A 112 45.27 10.13 -5.34
C ILE A 112 43.97 9.88 -6.11
N VAL A 113 43.94 10.14 -7.41
CA VAL A 113 42.78 9.88 -8.28
C VAL A 113 42.37 8.40 -8.26
N LYS A 114 43.33 7.47 -8.32
CA LYS A 114 43.04 6.03 -8.22
C LYS A 114 42.38 5.67 -6.90
N LYS A 115 42.86 6.21 -5.77
CA LYS A 115 42.28 5.99 -4.45
C LYS A 115 40.88 6.57 -4.34
N ILE A 116 40.67 7.78 -4.87
CA ILE A 116 39.33 8.41 -4.90
C ILE A 116 38.36 7.59 -5.76
N ASN A 117 38.78 7.15 -6.94
CA ASN A 117 37.94 6.31 -7.82
C ASN A 117 37.58 4.99 -7.15
N PHE A 118 38.49 4.43 -6.37
CA PHE A 118 38.19 3.21 -5.58
C PHE A 118 37.11 3.49 -4.52
N ILE A 119 37.19 4.60 -3.81
CA ILE A 119 36.17 5.01 -2.82
C ILE A 119 34.83 5.24 -3.51
N LEU A 120 34.81 5.88 -4.68
CA LEU A 120 33.59 6.13 -5.44
C LEU A 120 32.95 4.83 -5.94
N SER A 121 33.74 3.88 -6.44
CA SER A 121 33.20 2.58 -6.85
C SER A 121 32.62 1.80 -5.68
N LEU A 122 33.27 1.83 -4.52
CA LEU A 122 32.77 1.21 -3.31
C LEU A 122 31.45 1.88 -2.83
N SER A 123 31.36 3.19 -2.96
CA SER A 123 30.13 3.93 -2.66
C SER A 123 28.99 3.55 -3.60
N ASP A 124 29.27 3.38 -4.89
CA ASP A 124 28.26 2.92 -5.86
C ASP A 124 27.79 1.49 -5.57
N GLU A 125 28.69 0.60 -5.16
CA GLU A 125 28.33 -0.76 -4.73
C GLU A 125 27.40 -0.74 -3.52
N ILE A 126 27.74 0.03 -2.49
CA ILE A 126 26.92 0.19 -1.28
C ILE A 126 25.54 0.76 -1.63
N LEU A 127 25.48 1.81 -2.46
CA LEU A 127 24.21 2.38 -2.89
C LEU A 127 23.34 1.35 -3.65
N ASN A 128 23.95 0.51 -4.48
CA ASN A 128 23.24 -0.56 -5.18
C ASN A 128 22.68 -1.60 -4.21
N GLU A 129 23.37 -1.95 -3.13
CA GLU A 129 22.84 -2.85 -2.09
C GLU A 129 21.56 -2.29 -1.44
N PHE A 130 21.49 -0.96 -1.27
CA PHE A 130 20.30 -0.27 -0.79
C PHE A 130 19.24 -0.02 -1.89
N ASN A 131 19.42 -0.58 -3.08
CA ASN A 131 18.57 -0.36 -4.26
C ASN A 131 18.51 1.12 -4.70
N VAL A 132 19.59 1.84 -4.55
CA VAL A 132 19.78 3.18 -5.08
C VAL A 132 20.55 3.07 -6.39
N LEU A 133 19.92 3.45 -7.49
CA LEU A 133 20.51 3.41 -8.82
C LEU A 133 20.94 4.81 -9.25
N LYS A 134 22.13 4.90 -9.81
CA LYS A 134 22.72 6.14 -10.33
C LYS A 134 22.21 6.42 -11.74
N ILE A 135 21.85 7.67 -12.01
CA ILE A 135 21.45 8.16 -13.34
C ILE A 135 22.58 9.05 -13.84
N ASN A 136 23.41 8.54 -14.73
CA ASN A 136 24.59 9.24 -15.27
C ASN A 136 24.90 8.88 -16.74
N GLU A 137 23.93 8.33 -17.46
CA GLU A 137 24.09 7.90 -18.84
C GLU A 137 24.21 9.12 -19.77
N LYS A 138 25.17 9.04 -20.68
CA LYS A 138 25.36 10.02 -21.77
C LYS A 138 24.87 9.41 -23.10
N ASN A 139 24.61 10.25 -24.07
CA ASN A 139 24.13 9.88 -25.39
C ASN A 139 22.77 9.15 -25.39
N VAL A 140 21.99 9.34 -24.37
CA VAL A 140 20.60 8.90 -24.28
C VAL A 140 19.64 10.08 -24.45
N LEU A 141 18.41 9.80 -24.81
CA LEU A 141 17.36 10.82 -24.94
C LEU A 141 17.09 11.47 -23.58
N PHE A 142 16.90 12.79 -23.61
CA PHE A 142 16.45 13.53 -22.44
C PHE A 142 15.07 13.06 -21.99
N ASN A 143 14.96 12.72 -20.71
CA ASN A 143 13.71 12.35 -20.08
C ASN A 143 13.43 13.30 -18.91
N PRO A 144 12.40 14.16 -19.00
CA PRO A 144 12.08 15.14 -17.96
C PRO A 144 11.73 14.54 -16.61
N ASP A 145 11.34 13.26 -16.54
CA ASP A 145 11.01 12.58 -15.29
C ASP A 145 12.23 12.31 -14.40
N ILE A 146 13.43 12.19 -15.01
CA ILE A 146 14.66 11.82 -14.30
C ILE A 146 15.85 12.76 -14.59
N HIS A 147 15.70 13.68 -15.54
CA HIS A 147 16.75 14.61 -15.95
C HIS A 147 16.28 16.04 -15.78
N GLN A 148 17.23 16.92 -15.39
CA GLN A 148 17.06 18.36 -15.37
C GLN A 148 18.07 18.99 -16.31
N ALA A 149 17.60 19.62 -17.37
CA ALA A 149 18.46 20.33 -18.31
C ALA A 149 18.98 21.63 -17.68
N MET A 150 20.31 21.75 -17.56
CA MET A 150 20.97 22.93 -17.00
C MET A 150 21.45 23.87 -18.11
N SER A 151 21.84 23.32 -19.26
CA SER A 151 22.24 24.08 -20.44
C SER A 151 21.92 23.32 -21.72
N VAL A 152 21.85 24.03 -22.81
CA VAL A 152 21.58 23.49 -24.14
C VAL A 152 22.76 23.85 -25.05
N ASN A 153 23.32 22.84 -25.72
CA ASN A 153 24.33 23.04 -26.78
C ASN A 153 23.67 22.75 -28.14
N TYR A 154 23.72 23.73 -29.02
CA TYR A 154 23.19 23.58 -30.38
C TYR A 154 24.21 22.87 -31.27
N ASN A 155 23.73 21.93 -32.05
CA ASN A 155 24.52 21.20 -33.05
C ASN A 155 23.79 21.15 -34.39
N ASP A 156 24.49 20.78 -35.43
CA ASP A 156 23.97 20.67 -36.79
C ASP A 156 23.50 19.24 -37.13
N GLU A 157 23.58 18.30 -36.18
CA GLU A 157 23.19 16.89 -36.37
C GLU A 157 21.78 16.66 -35.81
N VAL A 158 20.81 16.40 -36.68
CA VAL A 158 19.41 16.11 -36.32
C VAL A 158 19.30 14.89 -35.42
N GLU A 159 20.11 13.87 -35.67
CA GLU A 159 20.11 12.60 -34.95
C GLU A 159 20.49 12.73 -33.47
N LYS A 160 21.19 13.80 -33.11
CA LYS A 160 21.57 14.11 -31.72
C LYS A 160 20.65 15.12 -31.05
N ASP A 161 19.53 15.46 -31.69
CA ASP A 161 18.55 16.35 -31.07
C ASP A 161 17.99 15.74 -29.79
N ASN A 162 17.89 16.58 -28.76
CA ASN A 162 17.36 16.20 -27.46
C ASN A 162 18.09 15.04 -26.73
N HIS A 163 19.39 14.85 -27.05
CA HIS A 163 20.24 13.86 -26.35
C HIS A 163 21.07 14.51 -25.25
N ILE A 164 21.41 13.71 -24.23
CA ILE A 164 22.27 14.13 -23.14
C ILE A 164 23.73 14.10 -23.62
N LEU A 165 24.36 15.27 -23.66
CA LEU A 165 25.78 15.41 -24.01
C LEU A 165 26.68 15.16 -22.81
N ASP A 166 26.32 15.70 -21.67
CA ASP A 166 27.10 15.56 -20.44
C ASP A 166 26.19 15.56 -19.20
N VAL A 167 26.69 14.94 -18.13
CA VAL A 167 26.06 14.88 -16.83
C VAL A 167 26.88 15.72 -15.84
N MET A 168 26.36 16.85 -15.44
CA MET A 168 27.04 17.77 -14.49
C MET A 168 26.94 17.25 -13.06
N GLN A 169 25.84 16.65 -12.69
CA GLN A 169 25.59 16.03 -11.41
C GLN A 169 24.72 14.79 -11.60
N SER A 170 25.16 13.66 -11.08
CA SER A 170 24.38 12.41 -11.19
C SER A 170 23.06 12.50 -10.46
N GLY A 171 22.02 11.94 -11.08
CA GLY A 171 20.73 11.67 -10.43
C GLY A 171 20.75 10.33 -9.73
N TYR A 172 19.75 10.12 -8.88
CA TYR A 172 19.58 8.86 -8.15
C TYR A 172 18.13 8.52 -7.98
N VAL A 173 17.81 7.23 -8.12
CA VAL A 173 16.48 6.68 -7.91
C VAL A 173 16.52 5.54 -6.90
N LEU A 174 15.63 5.58 -5.93
CA LEU A 174 15.50 4.56 -4.89
C LEU A 174 14.42 3.54 -5.29
N HIS A 175 14.76 2.25 -5.21
CA HIS A 175 13.86 1.13 -5.50
C HIS A 175 13.15 1.24 -6.86
N LYS A 176 13.79 1.83 -7.86
CA LYS A 176 13.25 2.05 -9.22
C LYS A 176 11.94 2.85 -9.29
N SER A 177 11.45 3.34 -8.18
CA SER A 177 10.14 4.01 -8.10
C SER A 177 10.18 5.42 -7.54
N ARG A 178 11.18 5.75 -6.71
CA ARG A 178 11.27 7.05 -6.08
C ARG A 178 12.52 7.80 -6.51
N LEU A 179 12.31 8.86 -7.26
CA LEU A 179 13.40 9.76 -7.63
C LEU A 179 13.88 10.52 -6.38
N LEU A 180 15.16 10.33 -6.03
CA LEU A 180 15.80 11.07 -4.93
C LEU A 180 16.21 12.47 -5.39
N ARG A 181 16.80 12.55 -6.57
CA ARG A 181 17.09 13.79 -7.28
C ARG A 181 17.29 13.51 -8.77
N PRO A 182 16.95 14.43 -9.66
CA PRO A 182 17.22 14.28 -11.09
C PRO A 182 18.71 14.44 -11.40
N ALA A 183 19.16 13.87 -12.53
CA ALA A 183 20.48 14.17 -13.06
C ALA A 183 20.49 15.54 -13.69
N MET A 184 21.46 16.37 -13.35
CA MET A 184 21.68 17.68 -13.98
C MET A 184 22.51 17.46 -15.24
N VAL A 185 21.93 17.80 -16.39
CA VAL A 185 22.49 17.42 -17.70
C VAL A 185 22.63 18.61 -18.65
N VAL A 186 23.53 18.44 -19.61
CA VAL A 186 23.65 19.29 -20.79
C VAL A 186 22.98 18.56 -21.95
N VAL A 187 22.01 19.23 -22.59
CA VAL A 187 21.22 18.63 -23.67
C VAL A 187 21.63 19.23 -25.01
N SER A 188 21.73 18.36 -26.04
CA SER A 188 21.91 18.84 -27.41
C SER A 188 20.57 19.27 -28.02
N LYS A 189 20.60 20.34 -28.80
CA LYS A 189 19.46 20.73 -29.67
C LYS A 189 19.93 20.97 -31.08
N PHE A 190 19.12 20.50 -32.02
CA PHE A 190 19.33 20.79 -33.44
C PHE A 190 19.10 22.28 -33.70
N LYS A 191 20.03 22.89 -34.40
CA LYS A 191 19.92 24.30 -34.82
C LYS A 191 19.08 24.37 -36.10
N ASN A 192 17.80 24.71 -35.95
CA ASN A 192 17.00 25.12 -37.11
C ASN A 192 17.51 26.49 -37.55
N ASN A 193 18.12 26.53 -38.74
CA ASN A 193 18.43 27.77 -39.43
C ASN A 193 17.14 28.44 -39.99
#